data_ee4d472021a625cd9206b6e4060a79ea
#
_entry.id   ee4d472021a625cd9206b6e4060a79ea
#
_cell.length_a   1.000
_cell.length_b   1.000
_cell.length_c   1.000
_cell.angle_alpha   90.00
_cell.angle_beta   90.00
_cell.angle_gamma   90.00
#
_symmetry.space_group_name_H-M   'P 1'
#
loop_
_entity.id
_entity.type
_entity.pdbx_description
1 polymer ?
#
loop_
_entity_poly.entity_id
_entity_poly.type
_entity_poly.pdbx_seq_one_letter_code
_entity_poly.pdbx_strand_id
1 'polypeptide(L)'
;MRIVLFCENKYAVDILLPIYQEAVKSETNHILWYVHLPKIPVFPLDGKVVYTYSMQEVYDFSPEAIFVPGNIVPYYLPGVKIQVFHGYAAEKKDHWVIRRYFDTYFTQGPFFTKKFKELAAEYKDFEVVETGWPKQDWIKNHWHDFDREREELLKLHGKSQIVLYAPTFSPSLTSLPALKEALLHLVKMRDVVLLLKLHPLTKKE
;
A
#
# COMPACT_ATOMS: atom_id res chain seq x y z
N MET A 1 7.93 -22.92 3.03
CA MET A 1 8.57 -21.69 3.58
C MET A 1 7.75 -21.12 4.73
N ARG A 2 8.43 -20.56 5.74
CA ARG A 2 7.78 -19.76 6.80
C ARG A 2 7.84 -18.28 6.40
N ILE A 3 6.69 -17.68 6.19
CA ILE A 3 6.55 -16.33 5.65
C ILE A 3 5.84 -15.45 6.68
N VAL A 4 6.39 -14.28 6.96
CA VAL A 4 5.73 -13.25 7.76
C VAL A 4 5.27 -12.09 6.88
N LEU A 5 4.00 -11.71 7.04
CA LEU A 5 3.41 -10.52 6.45
C LEU A 5 3.35 -9.44 7.53
N PHE A 6 4.26 -8.46 7.45
CA PHE A 6 4.48 -7.48 8.52
C PHE A 6 3.55 -6.27 8.38
N CYS A 7 2.40 -6.34 9.08
CA CYS A 7 1.33 -5.36 8.97
C CYS A 7 1.40 -4.33 10.11
N GLU A 8 2.15 -3.26 9.92
CA GLU A 8 2.33 -2.21 10.94
C GLU A 8 1.33 -1.05 10.86
N ASN A 9 0.54 -0.95 9.78
CA ASN A 9 -0.45 0.10 9.57
C ASN A 9 -1.65 -0.45 8.79
N LYS A 10 -2.81 0.20 8.91
CA LYS A 10 -4.06 -0.23 8.23
C LYS A 10 -3.89 -0.40 6.72
N TYR A 11 -3.14 0.48 6.05
CA TYR A 11 -2.90 0.40 4.60
C TYR A 11 -2.08 -0.83 4.18
N ALA A 12 -1.32 -1.42 5.11
CA ALA A 12 -0.48 -2.58 4.82
C ALA A 12 -1.31 -3.83 4.49
N VAL A 13 -2.53 -3.95 5.02
CA VAL A 13 -3.42 -5.08 4.74
C VAL A 13 -3.66 -5.22 3.24
N ASP A 14 -4.09 -4.14 2.58
CA ASP A 14 -4.41 -4.14 1.14
C ASP A 14 -3.18 -4.40 0.24
N ILE A 15 -1.98 -4.13 0.74
CA ILE A 15 -0.73 -4.34 0.01
C ILE A 15 -0.25 -5.78 0.16
N LEU A 16 -0.38 -6.32 1.36
CA LEU A 16 0.08 -7.66 1.69
C LEU A 16 -0.92 -8.75 1.29
N LEU A 17 -2.21 -8.43 1.18
CA LEU A 17 -3.25 -9.39 0.85
C LEU A 17 -3.02 -10.10 -0.50
N PRO A 18 -2.65 -9.43 -1.60
CA PRO A 18 -2.31 -10.12 -2.84
C PRO A 18 -1.12 -11.08 -2.71
N ILE A 19 -0.11 -10.71 -1.90
CA ILE A 19 1.05 -11.57 -1.62
C ILE A 19 0.58 -12.80 -0.82
N TYR A 20 -0.29 -12.60 0.17
CA TYR A 20 -0.90 -13.70 0.92
C TYR A 20 -1.66 -14.66 0.01
N GLN A 21 -2.51 -14.13 -0.88
CA GLN A 21 -3.31 -14.92 -1.81
C GLN A 21 -2.47 -15.79 -2.75
N GLU A 22 -1.30 -15.30 -3.17
CA GLU A 22 -0.35 -16.10 -3.95
C GLU A 22 0.38 -17.13 -3.07
N ALA A 23 0.82 -16.71 -1.88
CA ALA A 23 1.61 -17.57 -1.01
C ALA A 23 0.82 -18.79 -0.49
N VAL A 24 -0.49 -18.65 -0.24
CA VAL A 24 -1.34 -19.77 0.23
C VAL A 24 -1.63 -20.82 -0.85
N LYS A 25 -1.34 -20.54 -2.11
CA LYS A 25 -1.51 -21.55 -3.18
C LYS A 25 -0.55 -22.73 -3.05
N SER A 26 0.54 -22.55 -2.30
CA SER A 26 1.47 -23.64 -1.98
C SER A 26 1.21 -24.16 -0.57
N GLU A 27 0.81 -25.42 -0.46
CA GLU A 27 0.55 -26.09 0.82
C GLU A 27 1.80 -26.19 1.73
N THR A 28 2.99 -26.03 1.16
CA THR A 28 4.25 -26.04 1.92
C THR A 28 4.57 -24.71 2.59
N ASN A 29 3.79 -23.66 2.31
CA ASN A 29 3.97 -22.36 2.92
C ASN A 29 3.18 -22.25 4.23
N HIS A 30 3.87 -21.82 5.27
CA HIS A 30 3.28 -21.43 6.56
C HIS A 30 3.34 -19.91 6.67
N ILE A 31 2.19 -19.27 6.82
CA ILE A 31 2.09 -17.83 6.77
C ILE A 31 1.57 -17.30 8.09
N LEU A 32 2.30 -16.33 8.65
CA LEU A 32 1.94 -15.62 9.87
C LEU A 32 1.84 -14.11 9.57
N TRP A 33 0.71 -13.50 9.91
CA TRP A 33 0.60 -12.05 9.90
C TRP A 33 1.05 -11.49 11.25
N TYR A 34 2.01 -10.58 11.24
CA TYR A 34 2.24 -9.70 12.39
C TYR A 34 1.36 -8.47 12.25
N VAL A 35 0.61 -8.13 13.29
CA VAL A 35 -0.30 -6.98 13.30
C VAL A 35 0.07 -6.04 14.44
N HIS A 36 0.37 -4.78 14.13
CA HIS A 36 0.74 -3.79 15.13
C HIS A 36 -0.50 -3.24 15.84
N LEU A 37 -0.89 -3.86 16.96
CA LEU A 37 -2.12 -3.57 17.70
C LEU A 37 -2.39 -2.06 17.97
N PRO A 38 -1.40 -1.23 18.38
CA PRO A 38 -1.66 0.19 18.64
C PRO A 38 -2.17 0.97 17.42
N LYS A 39 -1.79 0.55 16.21
CA LYS A 39 -2.22 1.21 14.96
C LYS A 39 -3.39 0.47 14.27
N ILE A 40 -3.59 -0.80 14.61
CA ILE A 40 -4.62 -1.66 14.02
C ILE A 40 -5.37 -2.36 15.15
N PRO A 41 -6.19 -1.65 15.92
CA PRO A 41 -6.91 -2.22 17.06
C PRO A 41 -7.97 -3.25 16.66
N VAL A 42 -8.43 -3.20 15.41
CA VAL A 42 -9.32 -4.20 14.82
C VAL A 42 -8.69 -4.67 13.51
N PHE A 43 -8.28 -5.93 13.48
CA PHE A 43 -7.66 -6.52 12.29
C PHE A 43 -8.75 -6.99 11.31
N PRO A 44 -8.77 -6.49 10.05
CA PRO A 44 -9.87 -6.79 9.11
C PRO A 44 -9.96 -8.25 8.67
N LEU A 45 -8.89 -9.04 8.88
CA LEU A 45 -8.81 -10.45 8.51
C LEU A 45 -8.90 -11.38 9.72
N ASP A 46 -9.38 -10.87 10.85
CA ASP A 46 -9.61 -11.69 12.05
C ASP A 46 -10.52 -12.88 11.74
N GLY A 47 -10.14 -14.05 12.24
CA GLY A 47 -10.83 -15.34 11.98
C GLY A 47 -10.65 -15.89 10.54
N LYS A 48 -9.91 -15.20 9.66
CA LYS A 48 -9.69 -15.62 8.27
C LYS A 48 -8.25 -16.04 7.99
N VAL A 49 -7.30 -15.60 8.80
CA VAL A 49 -5.87 -15.86 8.65
C VAL A 49 -5.22 -16.12 10.00
N VAL A 50 -4.04 -16.75 10.00
CA VAL A 50 -3.23 -16.89 11.20
C VAL A 50 -2.47 -15.58 11.43
N TYR A 51 -2.63 -14.98 12.62
CA TYR A 51 -1.95 -13.74 12.94
C TYR A 51 -1.54 -13.64 14.41
N THR A 52 -0.65 -12.72 14.72
CA THR A 52 -0.21 -12.39 16.07
C THR A 52 0.00 -10.89 16.26
N TYR A 53 -0.14 -10.42 17.49
CA TYR A 53 0.29 -9.10 17.94
C TYR A 53 1.67 -9.13 18.64
N SER A 54 2.22 -10.33 18.86
CA SER A 54 3.44 -10.56 19.61
C SER A 54 4.66 -10.63 18.69
N MET A 55 5.63 -9.73 18.93
CA MET A 55 6.91 -9.78 18.24
C MET A 55 7.73 -11.01 18.63
N GLN A 56 7.55 -11.51 19.86
CA GLN A 56 8.20 -12.75 20.32
C GLN A 56 7.71 -13.94 19.51
N GLU A 57 6.40 -14.06 19.27
CA GLU A 57 5.84 -15.13 18.44
C GLU A 57 6.34 -15.05 16.98
N VAL A 58 6.54 -13.84 16.43
CA VAL A 58 7.18 -13.68 15.11
C VAL A 58 8.61 -14.22 15.14
N TYR A 59 9.37 -13.91 16.19
CA TYR A 59 10.74 -14.42 16.35
C TYR A 59 10.77 -15.94 16.47
N ASP A 60 9.90 -16.52 17.31
CA ASP A 60 9.81 -17.96 17.56
C ASP A 60 9.30 -18.73 16.34
N PHE A 61 8.44 -18.10 15.51
CA PHE A 61 8.02 -18.63 14.22
C PHE A 61 9.21 -18.84 13.27
N SER A 62 10.32 -18.15 13.50
CA SER A 62 11.56 -18.25 12.73
C SER A 62 11.33 -18.11 11.22
N PRO A 63 10.82 -16.96 10.75
CA PRO A 63 10.52 -16.76 9.33
C PRO A 63 11.74 -16.90 8.44
N GLU A 64 11.53 -17.43 7.25
CA GLU A 64 12.53 -17.43 6.16
C GLU A 64 12.44 -16.18 5.30
N ALA A 65 11.22 -15.56 5.24
CA ALA A 65 10.98 -14.29 4.55
C ALA A 65 9.99 -13.41 5.32
N ILE A 66 10.24 -12.10 5.31
CA ILE A 66 9.36 -11.08 5.93
C ILE A 66 9.05 -10.02 4.89
N PHE A 67 7.77 -9.88 4.52
CA PHE A 67 7.32 -8.84 3.58
C PHE A 67 6.83 -7.62 4.35
N VAL A 68 7.39 -6.45 4.03
CA VAL A 68 7.17 -5.20 4.77
C VAL A 68 6.80 -4.06 3.82
N PRO A 69 5.58 -3.51 3.90
CA PRO A 69 5.20 -2.30 3.13
C PRO A 69 5.83 -1.01 3.67
N GLY A 70 6.15 -0.98 4.94
CA GLY A 70 6.77 0.17 5.61
C GLY A 70 8.28 0.28 5.39
N ASN A 71 8.89 1.27 6.05
CA ASN A 71 10.31 1.58 5.93
C ASN A 71 11.14 1.05 7.10
N ILE A 72 10.53 0.34 8.03
CA ILE A 72 11.17 -0.12 9.28
C ILE A 72 10.70 -1.55 9.56
N VAL A 73 11.65 -2.38 9.94
CA VAL A 73 11.42 -3.72 10.47
C VAL A 73 12.46 -4.01 11.55
N PRO A 74 12.14 -4.74 12.63
CA PRO A 74 13.14 -5.09 13.64
C PRO A 74 14.28 -5.90 13.04
N TYR A 75 15.50 -5.40 13.21
CA TYR A 75 16.71 -6.00 12.62
C TYR A 75 17.01 -7.40 13.15
N TYR A 76 16.61 -7.69 14.40
CA TYR A 76 16.87 -8.96 15.08
C TYR A 76 15.97 -10.11 14.63
N LEU A 77 14.90 -9.85 13.88
CA LEU A 77 14.06 -10.91 13.34
C LEU A 77 14.84 -11.74 12.32
N PRO A 78 14.74 -13.08 12.37
CA PRO A 78 15.41 -13.95 11.39
C PRO A 78 14.76 -13.82 10.00
N GLY A 79 15.45 -14.36 8.99
CA GLY A 79 14.98 -14.42 7.61
C GLY A 79 15.22 -13.18 6.78
N VAL A 80 15.01 -13.32 5.48
CA VAL A 80 15.18 -12.27 4.47
C VAL A 80 14.09 -11.20 4.61
N LYS A 81 14.47 -9.95 4.77
CA LYS A 81 13.55 -8.82 4.90
C LYS A 81 13.35 -8.14 3.57
N ILE A 82 12.11 -8.15 3.09
CA ILE A 82 11.74 -7.72 1.75
C ILE A 82 10.84 -6.48 1.87
N GLN A 83 11.31 -5.34 1.37
CA GLN A 83 10.47 -4.15 1.27
C GLN A 83 9.62 -4.21 -0.01
N VAL A 84 8.28 -4.06 0.15
CA VAL A 84 7.31 -4.09 -0.98
C VAL A 84 6.66 -2.74 -1.24
N PHE A 85 7.05 -1.71 -0.51
CA PHE A 85 6.55 -0.34 -0.58
C PHE A 85 5.02 -0.18 -0.36
N HIS A 86 4.59 1.07 -0.19
CA HIS A 86 3.19 1.40 0.08
C HIS A 86 2.61 2.47 -0.87
N GLY A 87 3.29 2.74 -1.97
CA GLY A 87 2.83 3.70 -2.99
C GLY A 87 3.93 4.12 -3.97
N TYR A 88 3.54 4.99 -4.91
CA TYR A 88 4.39 5.50 -5.99
C TYR A 88 4.96 6.90 -5.74
N ALA A 89 5.00 7.36 -4.49
CA ALA A 89 5.42 8.73 -4.16
C ALA A 89 6.93 8.96 -4.40
N ALA A 90 7.33 9.07 -5.66
CA ALA A 90 8.72 9.27 -6.09
C ALA A 90 9.33 10.59 -5.57
N GLU A 91 8.51 11.60 -5.32
CA GLU A 91 8.92 12.91 -4.79
C GLU A 91 9.28 12.87 -3.31
N LYS A 92 8.88 11.83 -2.58
CA LYS A 92 9.20 11.69 -1.15
C LYS A 92 10.64 11.26 -0.98
N LYS A 93 11.47 12.17 -0.47
CA LYS A 93 12.89 11.88 -0.16
C LYS A 93 13.08 10.65 0.71
N ASP A 94 12.14 10.37 1.61
CA ASP A 94 12.17 9.24 2.54
C ASP A 94 12.14 7.86 1.84
N HIS A 95 11.57 7.78 0.62
CA HIS A 95 11.59 6.55 -0.18
C HIS A 95 13.00 6.13 -0.63
N TRP A 96 13.91 7.09 -0.74
CA TRP A 96 15.28 6.86 -1.25
C TRP A 96 16.31 6.70 -0.13
N VAL A 97 15.87 6.75 1.14
CA VAL A 97 16.75 6.60 2.28
C VAL A 97 16.97 5.13 2.58
N ILE A 98 18.19 4.65 2.34
CA ILE A 98 18.58 3.27 2.68
C ILE A 98 18.93 3.20 4.18
N ARG A 99 18.10 2.48 4.93
CA ARG A 99 18.23 2.30 6.39
C ARG A 99 18.92 1.00 6.78
N ARG A 100 19.29 0.18 5.80
CA ARG A 100 19.91 -1.14 5.99
C ARG A 100 19.08 -2.11 6.83
N TYR A 101 17.76 -2.00 6.77
CA TYR A 101 16.85 -2.96 7.39
C TYR A 101 16.41 -4.08 6.46
N PHE A 102 16.61 -3.89 5.15
CA PHE A 102 16.09 -4.77 4.12
C PHE A 102 17.20 -5.40 3.31
N ASP A 103 17.06 -6.70 3.09
CA ASP A 103 17.97 -7.49 2.26
C ASP A 103 17.56 -7.41 0.78
N THR A 104 16.28 -7.13 0.51
CA THR A 104 15.73 -7.07 -0.85
C THR A 104 14.66 -5.97 -0.96
N TYR A 105 14.67 -5.26 -2.09
CA TYR A 105 13.66 -4.28 -2.44
C TYR A 105 12.88 -4.77 -3.67
N PHE A 106 11.57 -5.01 -3.50
CA PHE A 106 10.65 -5.31 -4.57
C PHE A 106 10.12 -4.01 -5.15
N THR A 107 10.61 -3.61 -6.32
CA THR A 107 10.33 -2.30 -6.89
C THR A 107 9.09 -2.29 -7.77
N GLN A 108 8.37 -1.17 -7.75
CA GLN A 108 7.06 -0.98 -8.35
C GLN A 108 7.09 -0.85 -9.89
N GLY A 109 8.27 -0.70 -10.49
CA GLY A 109 8.44 -0.57 -11.94
C GLY A 109 9.77 0.07 -12.34
N PRO A 110 10.03 0.26 -13.64
CA PRO A 110 11.35 0.57 -14.19
C PRO A 110 12.01 1.83 -13.59
N PHE A 111 11.23 2.87 -13.30
CA PHE A 111 11.75 4.09 -12.68
C PHE A 111 12.35 3.83 -11.30
N PHE A 112 11.61 3.12 -10.44
CA PHE A 112 12.07 2.76 -9.10
C PHE A 112 13.23 1.76 -9.18
N THR A 113 13.11 0.76 -10.06
CA THR A 113 14.16 -0.25 -10.27
C THR A 113 15.48 0.39 -10.64
N LYS A 114 15.50 1.32 -11.59
CA LYS A 114 16.71 2.04 -11.98
C LYS A 114 17.34 2.73 -10.79
N LYS A 115 16.55 3.50 -10.04
CA LYS A 115 17.02 4.27 -8.90
C LYS A 115 17.54 3.38 -7.77
N PHE A 116 16.82 2.30 -7.44
CA PHE A 116 17.27 1.36 -6.41
C PHE A 116 18.50 0.56 -6.83
N LYS A 117 18.70 0.26 -8.13
CA LYS A 117 19.94 -0.35 -8.62
C LYS A 117 21.15 0.58 -8.49
N GLU A 118 20.97 1.89 -8.70
CA GLU A 118 22.00 2.89 -8.44
C GLU A 118 22.40 2.88 -6.96
N LEU A 119 21.41 2.87 -6.05
CA LEU A 119 21.65 2.78 -4.61
C LEU A 119 22.29 1.44 -4.21
N ALA A 120 21.86 0.33 -4.79
CA ALA A 120 22.46 -0.99 -4.53
C ALA A 120 23.94 -1.06 -4.96
N ALA A 121 24.30 -0.40 -6.03
CA ALA A 121 25.69 -0.30 -6.47
C ALA A 121 26.57 0.51 -5.48
N GLU A 122 25.98 1.49 -4.80
CA GLU A 122 26.64 2.30 -3.77
C GLU A 122 26.76 1.54 -2.44
N TYR A 123 25.62 1.02 -1.93
CA TYR A 123 25.54 0.41 -0.59
C TYR A 123 26.05 -1.03 -0.53
N LYS A 124 25.84 -1.82 -1.59
CA LYS A 124 26.31 -3.23 -1.78
C LYS A 124 25.84 -4.23 -0.71
N ASP A 125 24.72 -3.95 -0.06
CA ASP A 125 24.19 -4.75 1.04
C ASP A 125 22.73 -5.19 0.85
N PHE A 126 22.16 -4.98 -0.35
CA PHE A 126 20.81 -5.43 -0.68
C PHE A 126 20.65 -5.73 -2.18
N GLU A 127 19.62 -6.50 -2.49
CA GLU A 127 19.22 -6.83 -3.86
C GLU A 127 17.99 -6.02 -4.31
N VAL A 128 17.82 -5.90 -5.64
CA VAL A 128 16.69 -5.20 -6.25
C VAL A 128 16.01 -6.08 -7.26
N VAL A 129 14.72 -6.34 -7.04
CA VAL A 129 13.88 -7.15 -7.94
C VAL A 129 12.71 -6.31 -8.41
N GLU A 130 12.53 -6.17 -9.72
CA GLU A 130 11.35 -5.52 -10.29
C GLU A 130 10.18 -6.50 -10.29
N THR A 131 9.18 -6.23 -9.45
CA THR A 131 7.99 -7.11 -9.31
C THR A 131 6.71 -6.42 -9.76
N GLY A 132 6.75 -5.12 -9.98
CA GLY A 132 5.54 -4.31 -9.98
C GLY A 132 5.01 -4.09 -8.55
N TRP A 133 3.79 -3.57 -8.44
CA TRP A 133 3.16 -3.33 -7.15
C TRP A 133 1.92 -4.21 -6.99
N PRO A 134 1.92 -5.19 -6.05
CA PRO A 134 0.85 -6.19 -5.92
C PRO A 134 -0.57 -5.62 -5.80
N LYS A 135 -0.71 -4.44 -5.21
CA LYS A 135 -2.00 -3.76 -5.12
C LYS A 135 -2.59 -3.40 -6.50
N GLN A 136 -1.77 -3.19 -7.52
CA GLN A 136 -2.25 -2.95 -8.89
C GLN A 136 -2.88 -4.18 -9.51
N ASP A 137 -2.34 -5.36 -9.20
CA ASP A 137 -2.93 -6.63 -9.69
C ASP A 137 -4.30 -6.84 -9.06
N TRP A 138 -4.44 -6.53 -7.76
CA TRP A 138 -5.74 -6.56 -7.11
C TRP A 138 -6.73 -5.60 -7.78
N ILE A 139 -6.34 -4.35 -8.00
CA ILE A 139 -7.19 -3.34 -8.68
C ILE A 139 -7.61 -3.83 -10.07
N LYS A 140 -6.67 -4.38 -10.85
CA LYS A 140 -6.93 -4.89 -12.20
C LYS A 140 -7.93 -6.05 -12.19
N ASN A 141 -7.77 -6.98 -11.26
CA ASN A 141 -8.61 -8.17 -11.14
C ASN A 141 -10.02 -7.87 -10.62
N HIS A 142 -10.18 -6.74 -9.90
CA HIS A 142 -11.43 -6.30 -9.28
C HIS A 142 -11.99 -5.02 -9.93
N TRP A 143 -11.55 -4.71 -11.15
CA TRP A 143 -11.94 -3.47 -11.84
C TRP A 143 -13.43 -3.33 -12.04
N HIS A 144 -14.13 -4.43 -12.26
CA HIS A 144 -15.56 -4.48 -12.52
C HIS A 144 -16.44 -4.72 -11.27
N ASP A 145 -15.85 -4.94 -10.10
CA ASP A 145 -16.60 -5.24 -8.88
C ASP A 145 -17.51 -4.08 -8.45
N PHE A 146 -17.19 -2.86 -8.89
CA PHE A 146 -17.92 -1.64 -8.55
C PHE A 146 -18.73 -1.05 -9.71
N ASP A 147 -18.92 -1.78 -10.80
CA ASP A 147 -19.65 -1.29 -11.97
C ASP A 147 -21.10 -0.97 -11.60
N ARG A 148 -21.73 -1.79 -10.78
CA ARG A 148 -23.09 -1.57 -10.31
C ARG A 148 -23.22 -0.29 -9.47
N GLU A 149 -22.38 -0.08 -8.50
CA GLU A 149 -22.37 1.12 -7.65
C GLU A 149 -22.10 2.37 -8.48
N ARG A 150 -21.21 2.24 -9.47
CA ARG A 150 -20.94 3.30 -10.44
C ARG A 150 -22.20 3.68 -11.24
N GLU A 151 -22.91 2.71 -11.78
CA GLU A 151 -24.14 2.92 -12.54
C GLU A 151 -25.24 3.51 -11.67
N GLU A 152 -25.44 2.99 -10.46
CA GLU A 152 -26.43 3.52 -9.50
C GLU A 152 -26.12 4.99 -9.16
N LEU A 153 -24.86 5.33 -8.93
CA LEU A 153 -24.43 6.70 -8.63
C LEU A 153 -24.69 7.66 -9.82
N LEU A 154 -24.36 7.25 -11.03
CA LEU A 154 -24.60 8.03 -12.25
C LEU A 154 -26.09 8.25 -12.48
N LYS A 155 -26.90 7.20 -12.32
CA LYS A 155 -28.36 7.25 -12.44
C LYS A 155 -29.01 8.16 -11.39
N LEU A 156 -28.56 8.05 -10.14
CA LEU A 156 -29.06 8.87 -9.02
C LEU A 156 -28.91 10.37 -9.30
N HIS A 157 -27.81 10.76 -9.94
CA HIS A 157 -27.51 12.16 -10.23
C HIS A 157 -27.86 12.59 -11.65
N GLY A 158 -28.37 11.69 -12.51
CA GLY A 158 -28.68 11.97 -13.92
C GLY A 158 -27.44 12.42 -14.70
N LYS A 159 -26.28 11.80 -14.45
CA LYS A 159 -24.99 12.15 -15.04
C LYS A 159 -24.38 10.96 -15.78
N SER A 160 -23.41 11.22 -16.68
CA SER A 160 -22.76 10.16 -17.47
C SER A 160 -21.32 9.86 -17.07
N GLN A 161 -20.69 10.73 -16.29
CA GLN A 161 -19.27 10.60 -15.94
C GLN A 161 -19.03 10.81 -14.43
N ILE A 162 -17.99 10.16 -13.92
CA ILE A 162 -17.50 10.37 -12.55
C ILE A 162 -16.09 10.95 -12.64
N VAL A 163 -15.86 12.03 -11.91
CA VAL A 163 -14.56 12.64 -11.70
C VAL A 163 -14.17 12.48 -10.23
N LEU A 164 -13.04 11.83 -9.96
CA LEU A 164 -12.49 11.74 -8.61
C LEU A 164 -11.43 12.83 -8.40
N TYR A 165 -11.62 13.65 -7.38
CA TYR A 165 -10.62 14.58 -6.89
C TYR A 165 -10.12 14.16 -5.51
N ALA A 166 -8.85 13.74 -5.43
CA ALA A 166 -8.23 13.19 -4.23
C ALA A 166 -6.95 13.97 -3.85
N PRO A 167 -7.07 15.19 -3.30
CA PRO A 167 -5.92 16.03 -2.97
C PRO A 167 -5.12 15.48 -1.79
N THR A 168 -3.82 15.86 -1.73
CA THR A 168 -3.02 15.65 -0.51
C THR A 168 -3.48 16.58 0.62
N PHE A 169 -3.09 16.26 1.86
CA PHE A 169 -3.48 17.00 3.06
C PHE A 169 -2.52 18.14 3.44
N SER A 170 -1.28 18.11 2.93
CA SER A 170 -0.26 19.11 3.29
C SER A 170 -0.67 20.50 2.81
N PRO A 171 -0.75 21.52 3.69
CA PRO A 171 -1.18 22.87 3.30
C PRO A 171 -0.32 23.49 2.18
N SER A 172 0.96 23.17 2.12
CA SER A 172 1.89 23.66 1.10
C SER A 172 1.83 22.92 -0.23
N LEU A 173 1.16 21.73 -0.27
CA LEU A 173 1.13 20.86 -1.46
C LEU A 173 -0.28 20.59 -1.97
N THR A 174 -1.31 20.87 -1.15
CA THR A 174 -2.69 20.64 -1.57
C THR A 174 -3.13 21.65 -2.61
N SER A 175 -3.78 21.17 -3.65
CA SER A 175 -4.38 22.02 -4.68
C SER A 175 -5.82 22.45 -4.34
N LEU A 176 -6.38 21.99 -3.21
CA LEU A 176 -7.79 22.21 -2.88
C LEU A 176 -8.19 23.70 -2.85
N PRO A 177 -7.45 24.61 -2.18
CA PRO A 177 -7.82 26.03 -2.17
C PRO A 177 -7.82 26.66 -3.58
N ALA A 178 -6.81 26.30 -4.39
CA ALA A 178 -6.65 26.85 -5.73
C ALA A 178 -7.70 26.33 -6.74
N LEU A 179 -8.19 25.08 -6.55
CA LEU A 179 -9.10 24.44 -7.49
C LEU A 179 -10.58 24.52 -7.08
N LYS A 180 -10.91 25.04 -5.91
CA LYS A 180 -12.27 25.07 -5.37
C LYS A 180 -13.29 25.61 -6.39
N GLU A 181 -13.05 26.79 -6.92
CA GLU A 181 -13.98 27.44 -7.87
C GLU A 181 -14.04 26.67 -9.21
N ALA A 182 -12.92 26.15 -9.69
CA ALA A 182 -12.88 25.34 -10.90
C ALA A 182 -13.68 24.03 -10.74
N LEU A 183 -13.59 23.37 -9.59
CA LEU A 183 -14.36 22.17 -9.28
C LEU A 183 -15.86 22.46 -9.20
N LEU A 184 -16.24 23.56 -8.57
CA LEU A 184 -17.65 24.00 -8.54
C LEU A 184 -18.18 24.34 -9.93
N HIS A 185 -17.37 24.97 -10.76
CA HIS A 185 -17.72 25.27 -12.15
C HIS A 185 -17.85 23.96 -12.96
N LEU A 186 -16.94 23.02 -12.81
CA LEU A 186 -16.98 21.70 -13.46
C LEU A 186 -18.31 20.98 -13.22
N VAL A 187 -18.76 20.92 -11.98
CA VAL A 187 -20.02 20.25 -11.59
C VAL A 187 -21.23 20.94 -12.22
N LYS A 188 -21.21 22.28 -12.31
CA LYS A 188 -22.32 23.06 -12.89
C LYS A 188 -22.42 22.95 -14.42
N MET A 189 -21.28 22.92 -15.10
CA MET A 189 -21.18 23.05 -16.55
C MET A 189 -20.99 21.72 -17.28
N ARG A 190 -20.74 20.64 -16.57
CA ARG A 190 -20.44 19.34 -17.18
C ARG A 190 -21.37 18.24 -16.67
N ASP A 191 -21.47 17.20 -17.48
CA ASP A 191 -22.24 16.00 -17.17
C ASP A 191 -21.44 15.03 -16.29
N VAL A 192 -21.04 15.50 -15.09
CA VAL A 192 -20.18 14.78 -14.19
C VAL A 192 -20.71 14.71 -12.76
N VAL A 193 -20.47 13.61 -12.09
CA VAL A 193 -20.50 13.50 -10.62
C VAL A 193 -19.11 13.71 -10.09
N LEU A 194 -18.90 14.70 -9.23
CA LEU A 194 -17.62 14.94 -8.57
C LEU A 194 -17.55 14.18 -7.25
N LEU A 195 -16.65 13.20 -7.16
CA LEU A 195 -16.31 12.54 -5.92
C LEU A 195 -15.12 13.24 -5.27
N LEU A 196 -15.32 13.74 -4.06
CA LEU A 196 -14.29 14.42 -3.30
C LEU A 196 -13.75 13.47 -2.22
N LYS A 197 -12.55 12.92 -2.42
CA LYS A 197 -11.90 12.00 -1.47
C LYS A 197 -10.76 12.73 -0.76
N LEU A 198 -11.07 13.40 0.34
CA LEU A 198 -10.06 14.06 1.15
C LEU A 198 -9.13 13.05 1.85
N HIS A 199 -7.88 13.45 2.03
CA HIS A 199 -6.94 12.65 2.81
C HIS A 199 -7.40 12.59 4.29
N PRO A 200 -7.24 11.45 4.99
CA PRO A 200 -7.65 11.31 6.40
C PRO A 200 -7.07 12.36 7.37
N LEU A 201 -5.90 12.90 7.03
CA LEU A 201 -5.24 13.96 7.81
C LEU A 201 -5.62 15.39 7.38
N THR A 202 -6.51 15.56 6.42
CA THR A 202 -7.02 16.89 6.06
C THR A 202 -7.79 17.45 7.27
N LYS A 203 -7.36 18.63 7.75
CA LYS A 203 -8.06 19.31 8.83
C LYS A 203 -9.47 19.70 8.36
N LYS A 204 -10.44 19.49 9.21
CA LYS A 204 -11.78 20.06 9.04
C LYS A 204 -11.69 21.51 9.51
N GLU A 205 -11.66 22.43 8.59
CA GLU A 205 -11.87 23.87 8.84
C GLU A 205 -13.34 24.21 8.69
#